data_c3dace8beb115b57ecfc7734df920748
#
_entry.id   c3dace8beb115b57ecfc7734df920748
#
_cell.length_a   1.000
_cell.length_b   1.000
_cell.length_c   1.000
_cell.angle_alpha   90.00
_cell.angle_beta   90.00
_cell.angle_gamma   90.00
#
_symmetry.space_group_name_H-M   'P 1'
#
loop_
_entity.id
_entity.type
_entity.pdbx_description
1 polymer ?
#
loop_
_entity_poly.entity_id
_entity_poly.type
_entity_poly.pdbx_seq_one_letter_code
_entity_poly.pdbx_strand_id
1 'polypeptide(L)'
;MSEAQAAWFTTPEQQAQQQLEAWRAYAKVSAFQAHQALDDFELIDQVESLMDDPDTPKKTRRAWRMATEFRRLSPTVLELAGVLGLTDEQVDELFRHALTIEA
;
A
#
# COMPACT_ATOMS: atom_id res chain seq x y z
N MET A 1 6.72 14.07 -37.00
CA MET A 1 5.50 13.53 -36.39
C MET A 1 4.51 14.65 -36.13
N SER A 2 3.25 14.45 -36.49
CA SER A 2 2.24 15.47 -36.25
C SER A 2 1.85 15.51 -34.77
N GLU A 3 1.29 16.64 -34.31
CA GLU A 3 0.79 16.77 -32.96
C GLU A 3 -0.29 15.76 -32.66
N ALA A 4 -1.16 15.44 -33.62
CA ALA A 4 -2.18 14.42 -33.46
C ALA A 4 -1.58 13.04 -33.16
N GLN A 5 -0.46 12.72 -33.79
CA GLN A 5 0.26 11.49 -33.50
C GLN A 5 0.92 11.55 -32.12
N ALA A 6 1.47 12.72 -31.76
CA ALA A 6 2.09 12.88 -30.43
C ALA A 6 1.09 12.64 -29.30
N ALA A 7 -0.18 13.01 -29.51
CA ALA A 7 -1.24 12.77 -28.52
C ALA A 7 -1.56 11.30 -28.31
N TRP A 8 -1.22 10.43 -29.25
CA TRP A 8 -1.45 8.99 -29.15
C TRP A 8 -0.29 8.25 -28.51
N PHE A 9 0.89 8.89 -28.43
CA PHE A 9 2.06 8.25 -27.90
C PHE A 9 2.30 8.70 -26.47
N THR A 10 2.37 7.76 -25.58
CA THR A 10 2.86 8.00 -24.23
C THR A 10 4.37 7.74 -24.20
N THR A 11 5.10 8.55 -23.44
CA THR A 11 6.51 8.27 -23.20
C THR A 11 6.66 7.02 -22.34
N PRO A 12 7.83 6.36 -22.33
CA PRO A 12 8.06 5.24 -21.42
C PRO A 12 7.80 5.60 -19.96
N GLU A 13 8.12 6.82 -19.55
CA GLU A 13 7.84 7.30 -18.20
C GLU A 13 6.35 7.43 -17.93
N GLN A 14 5.59 7.95 -18.89
CA GLN A 14 4.13 8.03 -18.76
C GLN A 14 3.48 6.67 -18.74
N GLN A 15 3.96 5.73 -19.56
CA GLN A 15 3.47 4.35 -19.54
C GLN A 15 3.75 3.67 -18.19
N ALA A 16 4.95 3.84 -17.67
CA ALA A 16 5.32 3.27 -16.37
C ALA A 16 4.46 3.85 -15.26
N GLN A 17 4.19 5.16 -15.31
CA GLN A 17 3.34 5.82 -14.34
C GLN A 17 1.89 5.33 -14.41
N GLN A 18 1.36 5.19 -15.62
CA GLN A 18 0.00 4.65 -15.82
C GLN A 18 -0.12 3.21 -15.34
N GLN A 19 0.87 2.38 -15.61
CA GLN A 19 0.91 1.01 -15.14
C GLN A 19 0.99 0.94 -13.62
N LEU A 20 1.79 1.80 -13.01
CA LEU A 20 1.91 1.87 -11.56
C LEU A 20 0.60 2.29 -10.92
N GLU A 21 -0.05 3.33 -11.46
CA GLU A 21 -1.34 3.80 -10.95
C GLU A 21 -2.41 2.70 -11.07
N ALA A 22 -2.44 1.99 -12.20
CA ALA A 22 -3.36 0.88 -12.41
C ALA A 22 -3.09 -0.24 -11.40
N TRP A 23 -1.82 -0.59 -11.18
CA TRP A 23 -1.45 -1.59 -10.20
C TRP A 23 -1.90 -1.19 -8.79
N ARG A 24 -1.64 0.06 -8.39
CA ARG A 24 -2.06 0.56 -7.07
C ARG A 24 -3.57 0.50 -6.90
N ALA A 25 -4.33 0.78 -7.96
CA ALA A 25 -5.79 0.76 -7.91
C ALA A 25 -6.36 -0.63 -7.63
N TYR A 26 -5.65 -1.69 -8.01
CA TYR A 26 -6.12 -3.07 -7.88
C TYR A 26 -5.36 -3.89 -6.85
N ALA A 27 -4.18 -3.44 -6.42
CA ALA A 27 -3.36 -4.22 -5.50
C ALA A 27 -4.07 -4.41 -4.16
N LYS A 28 -4.12 -5.66 -3.72
CA LYS A 28 -4.66 -6.02 -2.40
C LYS A 28 -3.91 -7.22 -1.87
N VAL A 29 -3.83 -7.29 -0.56
CA VAL A 29 -3.17 -8.40 0.15
C VAL A 29 -4.09 -8.88 1.25
N SER A 30 -3.95 -10.13 1.66
CA SER A 30 -4.69 -10.65 2.82
C SER A 30 -4.14 -10.04 4.11
N ALA A 31 -4.91 -10.12 5.18
CA ALA A 31 -4.45 -9.67 6.48
C ALA A 31 -3.17 -10.41 6.90
N PHE A 32 -3.11 -11.72 6.68
CA PHE A 32 -1.91 -12.50 6.99
C PHE A 32 -0.71 -11.99 6.19
N GLN A 33 -0.87 -11.78 4.88
CA GLN A 33 0.21 -11.27 4.03
C GLN A 33 0.68 -9.90 4.50
N ALA A 34 -0.24 -9.01 4.87
CA ALA A 34 0.10 -7.67 5.35
C ALA A 34 0.89 -7.74 6.65
N HIS A 35 0.42 -8.52 7.61
CA HIS A 35 1.08 -8.66 8.91
C HIS A 35 2.47 -9.26 8.75
N GLN A 36 2.60 -10.31 7.95
CA GLN A 36 3.88 -10.97 7.75
C GLN A 36 4.87 -10.08 6.99
N ALA A 37 4.41 -9.33 5.99
CA ALA A 37 5.27 -8.39 5.28
C ALA A 37 5.79 -7.30 6.21
N LEU A 38 4.94 -6.77 7.09
CA LEU A 38 5.35 -5.78 8.07
C LEU A 38 6.38 -6.35 9.05
N ASP A 39 6.22 -7.61 9.44
CA ASP A 39 7.19 -8.29 10.29
C ASP A 39 8.53 -8.45 9.56
N ASP A 40 8.49 -8.88 8.31
CA ASP A 40 9.70 -9.06 7.49
C ASP A 40 10.47 -7.75 7.29
N PHE A 41 9.77 -6.62 7.22
CA PHE A 41 10.37 -5.29 7.10
C PHE A 41 10.62 -4.64 8.46
N GLU A 42 10.41 -5.36 9.55
CA GLU A 42 10.65 -4.88 10.92
C GLU A 42 9.78 -3.66 11.29
N LEU A 43 8.58 -3.60 10.74
CA LEU A 43 7.62 -2.52 10.98
C LEU A 43 6.44 -2.94 11.85
N ILE A 44 6.26 -4.24 12.08
CA ILE A 44 5.07 -4.74 12.77
C ILE A 44 4.93 -4.20 14.19
N ASP A 45 6.04 -4.08 14.92
CA ASP A 45 5.99 -3.58 16.30
C ASP A 45 5.53 -2.12 16.36
N GLN A 46 5.92 -1.32 15.38
CA GLN A 46 5.47 0.09 15.29
C GLN A 46 3.98 0.15 15.03
N VAL A 47 3.45 -0.71 14.15
CA VAL A 47 2.02 -0.77 13.85
C VAL A 47 1.25 -1.24 15.08
N GLU A 48 1.72 -2.28 15.77
CA GLU A 48 1.08 -2.77 16.99
C GLU A 48 1.04 -1.69 18.07
N SER A 49 2.10 -0.92 18.22
CA SER A 49 2.14 0.20 19.16
C SER A 49 1.11 1.27 18.80
N LEU A 50 0.91 1.55 17.53
CA LEU A 50 -0.13 2.47 17.07
C LEU A 50 -1.53 1.97 17.41
N MET A 51 -1.74 0.66 17.35
CA MET A 51 -3.04 0.07 17.68
C MET A 51 -3.36 0.17 19.17
N ASP A 52 -2.35 0.32 20.02
CA ASP A 52 -2.52 0.51 21.46
C ASP A 52 -2.56 2.00 21.86
N ASP A 53 -2.27 2.90 20.92
CA ASP A 53 -2.25 4.33 21.20
C ASP A 53 -3.68 4.91 21.16
N PRO A 54 -4.14 5.57 22.24
CA PRO A 54 -5.49 6.15 22.27
C PRO A 54 -5.67 7.30 21.27
N ASP A 55 -4.58 7.90 20.78
CA ASP A 55 -4.67 8.95 19.77
C ASP A 55 -4.90 8.41 18.37
N THR A 56 -4.70 7.11 18.14
CA THR A 56 -5.03 6.48 16.86
C THR A 56 -6.55 6.36 16.73
N PRO A 57 -7.14 6.81 15.62
CA PRO A 57 -8.58 6.75 15.44
C PRO A 57 -9.14 5.33 15.64
N LYS A 58 -10.28 5.24 16.30
CA LYS A 58 -10.92 3.95 16.57
C LYS A 58 -11.22 3.17 15.30
N LYS A 59 -11.61 3.87 14.23
CA LYS A 59 -11.90 3.25 12.94
C LYS A 59 -10.66 2.58 12.36
N THR A 60 -9.50 3.24 12.44
CA THR A 60 -8.23 2.71 11.96
C THR A 60 -7.84 1.46 12.74
N ARG A 61 -7.95 1.51 14.08
CA ARG A 61 -7.66 0.36 14.94
C ARG A 61 -8.60 -0.82 14.64
N ARG A 62 -9.87 -0.53 14.44
CA ARG A 62 -10.87 -1.56 14.11
C ARG A 62 -10.59 -2.18 12.74
N ALA A 63 -10.28 -1.35 11.73
CA ALA A 63 -9.93 -1.83 10.40
C ALA A 63 -8.71 -2.75 10.44
N TRP A 64 -7.68 -2.36 11.17
CA TRP A 64 -6.49 -3.20 11.33
C TRP A 64 -6.83 -4.57 11.92
N ARG A 65 -7.65 -4.59 12.96
CA ARG A 65 -7.96 -5.84 13.68
C ARG A 65 -8.95 -6.73 12.96
N MET A 66 -9.89 -6.15 12.22
CA MET A 66 -11.04 -6.88 11.69
C MET A 66 -11.02 -7.08 10.17
N ALA A 67 -10.26 -6.30 9.42
CA ALA A 67 -10.21 -6.46 7.99
C ALA A 67 -9.55 -7.79 7.62
N THR A 68 -10.09 -8.47 6.62
CA THR A 68 -9.54 -9.73 6.11
C THR A 68 -8.56 -9.48 4.97
N GLU A 69 -8.62 -8.30 4.35
CA GLU A 69 -7.72 -7.89 3.29
C GLU A 69 -7.47 -6.38 3.37
N PHE A 70 -6.35 -5.95 2.78
CA PHE A 70 -6.00 -4.54 2.69
C PHE A 70 -5.72 -4.18 1.25
N ARG A 71 -6.34 -3.09 0.78
CA ARG A 71 -6.10 -2.54 -0.55
C ARG A 71 -5.05 -1.45 -0.48
N ARG A 72 -4.21 -1.37 -1.51
CA ARG A 72 -3.11 -0.40 -1.57
C ARG A 72 -3.56 1.05 -1.35
N LEU A 73 -4.72 1.43 -1.89
CA LEU A 73 -5.24 2.80 -1.77
C LEU A 73 -6.33 2.95 -0.71
N SER A 74 -6.50 1.97 0.17
CA SER A 74 -7.51 2.09 1.23
C SER A 74 -7.13 3.21 2.22
N PRO A 75 -8.13 3.85 2.84
CA PRO A 75 -7.85 4.88 3.86
C PRO A 75 -6.96 4.38 4.99
N THR A 76 -7.15 3.15 5.44
CA THR A 76 -6.35 2.56 6.51
C THR A 76 -4.88 2.46 6.12
N VAL A 77 -4.59 1.97 4.91
CA VAL A 77 -3.22 1.83 4.42
C VAL A 77 -2.56 3.21 4.26
N LEU A 78 -3.29 4.18 3.69
CA LEU A 78 -2.77 5.53 3.49
C LEU A 78 -2.47 6.21 4.83
N GLU A 79 -3.34 6.04 5.81
CA GLU A 79 -3.15 6.61 7.13
C GLU A 79 -1.94 5.99 7.85
N LEU A 80 -1.85 4.68 7.87
CA LEU A 80 -0.72 3.99 8.50
C LEU A 80 0.61 4.34 7.82
N ALA A 81 0.62 4.41 6.50
CA ALA A 81 1.81 4.82 5.77
C ALA A 81 2.26 6.23 6.16
N GLY A 82 1.32 7.16 6.28
CA GLY A 82 1.63 8.52 6.71
C GLY A 82 2.21 8.57 8.12
N VAL A 83 1.62 7.85 9.06
CA VAL A 83 2.08 7.83 10.45
C VAL A 83 3.46 7.18 10.56
N LEU A 84 3.70 6.11 9.80
CA LEU A 84 5.00 5.42 9.79
C LEU A 84 6.06 6.16 8.99
N GLY A 85 5.69 7.20 8.27
CA GLY A 85 6.62 7.97 7.43
C GLY A 85 7.09 7.23 6.19
N LEU A 86 6.27 6.32 5.67
CA LEU A 86 6.61 5.55 4.49
C LEU A 86 6.30 6.33 3.22
N THR A 87 7.20 6.24 2.24
CA THR A 87 6.96 6.78 0.90
C THR A 87 6.04 5.83 0.12
N ASP A 88 5.47 6.34 -0.97
CA ASP A 88 4.65 5.50 -1.85
C ASP A 88 5.44 4.31 -2.38
N GLU A 89 6.72 4.51 -2.71
CA GLU A 89 7.60 3.44 -3.19
C GLU A 89 7.81 2.36 -2.12
N GLN A 90 7.96 2.77 -0.87
CA GLN A 90 8.12 1.83 0.24
C GLN A 90 6.84 1.02 0.48
N VAL A 91 5.69 1.67 0.39
CA VAL A 91 4.40 0.97 0.51
C VAL A 91 4.21 0.00 -0.66
N ASP A 92 4.57 0.40 -1.87
CA ASP A 92 4.53 -0.50 -3.03
C ASP A 92 5.40 -1.73 -2.82
N GLU A 93 6.59 -1.55 -2.28
CA GLU A 93 7.50 -2.67 -1.98
C GLU A 93 6.91 -3.62 -0.94
N LEU A 94 6.29 -3.07 0.10
CA LEU A 94 5.59 -3.88 1.09
C LEU A 94 4.49 -4.74 0.45
N PHE A 95 3.69 -4.13 -0.42
CA PHE A 95 2.61 -4.86 -1.10
C PHE A 95 3.15 -5.93 -2.04
N ARG A 96 4.20 -5.62 -2.81
CA ARG A 96 4.81 -6.61 -3.71
C ARG A 96 5.41 -7.77 -2.94
N HIS A 97 6.09 -7.48 -1.83
CA HIS A 97 6.61 -8.52 -0.96
C HIS A 97 5.49 -9.36 -0.36
N ALA A 98 4.44 -8.70 0.14
CA ALA A 98 3.28 -9.37 0.73
C ALA A 98 2.63 -10.34 -0.26
N LEU A 99 2.53 -9.96 -1.53
CA LEU A 99 1.93 -10.80 -2.56
C LEU A 99 2.72 -12.08 -2.83
N THR A 100 3.99 -12.16 -2.43
CA THR A 100 4.81 -13.37 -2.56
C THR A 100 4.65 -14.32 -1.37
N ILE A 101 3.98 -13.89 -0.30
CA ILE A 101 3.87 -14.66 0.93
C ILE A 101 2.68 -15.63 0.82
N GLU A 102 2.92 -16.87 1.18
CA GLU A 102 1.89 -17.90 1.26
C GLU A 102 1.64 -18.25 2.73
N ALA A 103 0.39 -18.43 3.06
CA ALA A 103 0.03 -18.85 4.41
C ALA A 103 0.37 -20.32 4.66
#